data_a179a5002f60649261a23dd11a058b86
#
_entry.id   a179a5002f60649261a23dd11a058b86
#
_cell.length_a   1.000
_cell.length_b   1.000
_cell.length_c   1.000
_cell.angle_alpha   90.00
_cell.angle_beta   90.00
_cell.angle_gamma   90.00
#
_symmetry.space_group_name_H-M   'P 1'
#
loop_
_entity.id
_entity.type
_entity.pdbx_description
1 polymer ?
#
loop_
_entity_poly.entity_id
_entity_poly.type
_entity_poly.pdbx_seq_one_letter_code
_entity_poly.pdbx_strand_id
1 'polypeptide(L)'
;YRKIRNTARFILGNLDGFDPNTDCVADDQLQEIDRWALAALDDLIVSTNAGYAVYDFNKVYHAVYNFCVVAMSNFYLDVTKDRLYCTNGVARQAAQTAMYKILVALDKIIAPILCFTSQEIWDFLPKTEGMNKYVVFEDMPKAGQYAADEAFKAKWAQLIAVRDEVKKVLEQARAEKTIGASLEAAVTLYCNDAVYDLLNSIPMDELADLMIVSHVELVKGEGGSASAVEGLGVAAAHAVGEKCERCWKYSDTIGSHSAHPTLCARCASVVEA
;
A
#
# COMPACT_ATOMS: atom_id res chain seq x y z
N TYR A 1 20.65 3.67 5.15
CA TYR A 1 20.76 4.21 3.80
C TYR A 1 20.01 3.38 2.76
N ARG A 2 20.40 2.08 2.52
CA ARG A 2 19.84 1.23 1.44
C ARG A 2 18.32 1.14 1.44
N LYS A 3 17.68 1.04 2.61
CA LYS A 3 16.21 0.93 2.70
C LYS A 3 15.52 2.20 2.20
N ILE A 4 16.00 3.37 2.63
CA ILE A 4 15.46 4.68 2.19
C ILE A 4 15.62 4.82 0.66
N ARG A 5 16.81 4.58 0.14
CA ARG A 5 17.09 4.66 -1.31
C ARG A 5 16.22 3.66 -2.11
N ASN A 6 16.05 2.44 -1.62
CA ASN A 6 15.22 1.44 -2.31
C ASN A 6 13.75 1.82 -2.31
N THR A 7 13.22 2.40 -1.23
CA THR A 7 11.84 2.93 -1.18
C THR A 7 11.66 4.03 -2.23
N ALA A 8 12.55 5.02 -2.27
CA ALA A 8 12.50 6.09 -3.25
C ALA A 8 12.61 5.56 -4.68
N ARG A 9 13.54 4.64 -4.95
CA ARG A 9 13.72 3.99 -6.27
C ARG A 9 12.46 3.24 -6.72
N PHE A 10 11.80 2.52 -5.80
CA PHE A 10 10.55 1.81 -6.12
C PHE A 10 9.45 2.80 -6.52
N ILE A 11 9.30 3.88 -5.75
CA ILE A 11 8.29 4.91 -6.05
C ILE A 11 8.61 5.58 -7.40
N LEU A 12 9.85 6.03 -7.63
CA LEU A 12 10.26 6.65 -8.90
C LEU A 12 9.96 5.74 -10.10
N GLY A 13 10.28 4.44 -10.00
CA GLY A 13 9.99 3.49 -11.08
C GLY A 13 8.49 3.31 -11.36
N ASN A 14 7.63 3.54 -10.37
CA ASN A 14 6.17 3.48 -10.53
C ASN A 14 5.54 4.83 -10.92
N LEU A 15 6.31 5.90 -10.92
CA LEU A 15 5.91 7.22 -11.44
C LEU A 15 6.35 7.43 -12.91
N ASP A 16 6.90 6.41 -13.57
CA ASP A 16 7.23 6.49 -14.99
C ASP A 16 5.96 6.74 -15.82
N GLY A 17 6.00 7.78 -16.64
CA GLY A 17 4.86 8.25 -17.43
C GLY A 17 3.77 8.99 -16.65
N PHE A 18 3.95 9.26 -15.35
CA PHE A 18 3.03 10.06 -14.54
C PHE A 18 3.40 11.54 -14.59
N ASP A 19 2.48 12.39 -15.05
CA ASP A 19 2.63 13.85 -15.01
C ASP A 19 1.81 14.41 -13.82
N PRO A 20 2.46 14.92 -12.76
CA PRO A 20 1.74 15.45 -11.61
C PRO A 20 0.86 16.67 -11.91
N ASN A 21 1.04 17.32 -13.07
CA ASN A 21 0.22 18.47 -13.47
C ASN A 21 -1.14 18.05 -14.06
N THR A 22 -1.23 16.84 -14.59
CA THR A 22 -2.44 16.34 -15.29
C THR A 22 -3.03 15.08 -14.66
N ASP A 23 -2.21 14.22 -14.06
CA ASP A 23 -2.58 12.88 -13.63
C ASP A 23 -2.88 12.77 -12.13
N CYS A 24 -2.55 13.82 -11.36
CA CYS A 24 -2.94 13.86 -9.95
C CYS A 24 -4.46 13.84 -9.82
N VAL A 25 -4.98 12.88 -9.07
CA VAL A 25 -6.40 12.80 -8.77
C VAL A 25 -6.76 13.64 -7.54
N ALA A 26 -8.04 14.01 -7.43
CA ALA A 26 -8.57 14.69 -6.25
C ALA A 26 -8.59 13.76 -5.02
N ASP A 27 -8.62 14.33 -3.82
CA ASP A 27 -8.49 13.56 -2.57
C ASP A 27 -9.68 12.60 -2.33
N ASP A 28 -10.86 12.89 -2.87
CA ASP A 28 -12.03 12.02 -2.82
C ASP A 28 -11.93 10.80 -3.76
N GLN A 29 -11.02 10.82 -4.72
CA GLN A 29 -10.72 9.71 -5.62
C GLN A 29 -9.60 8.79 -5.08
N LEU A 30 -8.94 9.18 -3.99
CA LEU A 30 -7.97 8.34 -3.31
C LEU A 30 -8.67 7.18 -2.60
N GLN A 31 -8.13 5.96 -2.75
CA GLN A 31 -8.58 4.85 -1.93
C GLN A 31 -8.23 5.07 -0.46
N GLU A 32 -8.93 4.38 0.43
CA GLU A 32 -8.74 4.56 1.86
C GLU A 32 -7.31 4.23 2.33
N ILE A 33 -6.67 3.24 1.68
CA ILE A 33 -5.26 2.90 1.94
C ILE A 33 -4.29 4.01 1.50
N ASP A 34 -4.61 4.78 0.45
CA ASP A 34 -3.80 5.93 0.02
C ASP A 34 -3.87 7.05 1.06
N ARG A 35 -5.08 7.30 1.58
CA ARG A 35 -5.29 8.27 2.67
C ARG A 35 -4.57 7.84 3.94
N TRP A 36 -4.54 6.53 4.25
CA TRP A 36 -3.76 5.99 5.35
C TRP A 36 -2.25 6.24 5.16
N ALA A 37 -1.72 6.01 3.97
CA ALA A 37 -0.30 6.24 3.68
C ALA A 37 0.08 7.71 3.79
N LEU A 38 -0.80 8.61 3.35
CA LEU A 38 -0.63 10.06 3.50
C LEU A 38 -0.74 10.50 4.97
N ALA A 39 -1.63 9.90 5.76
CA ALA A 39 -1.69 10.15 7.21
C ALA A 39 -0.41 9.69 7.93
N ALA A 40 0.13 8.54 7.55
CA ALA A 40 1.43 8.08 8.06
C ALA A 40 2.59 9.02 7.65
N LEU A 41 2.51 9.63 6.46
CA LEU A 41 3.43 10.67 6.05
C LEU A 41 3.30 11.92 6.92
N ASP A 42 2.09 12.35 7.27
CA ASP A 42 1.88 13.51 8.14
C ASP A 42 2.48 13.28 9.53
N ASP A 43 2.29 12.10 10.10
CA ASP A 43 2.93 11.71 11.38
C ASP A 43 4.47 11.71 11.26
N LEU A 44 5.04 11.29 10.12
CA LEU A 44 6.47 11.40 9.83
C LEU A 44 6.92 12.87 9.82
N ILE A 45 6.19 13.75 9.12
CA ILE A 45 6.50 15.19 9.02
C ILE A 45 6.52 15.82 10.41
N VAL A 46 5.51 15.55 11.25
CA VAL A 46 5.47 16.02 12.64
C VAL A 46 6.71 15.58 13.41
N SER A 47 7.04 14.28 13.36
CA SER A 47 8.16 13.72 14.11
C SER A 47 9.51 14.27 13.64
N THR A 48 9.71 14.39 12.33
CA THR A 48 10.99 14.86 11.77
C THR A 48 11.18 16.36 11.95
N ASN A 49 10.14 17.18 11.79
CA ASN A 49 10.21 18.61 12.07
C ASN A 49 10.55 18.89 13.54
N ALA A 50 9.93 18.14 14.47
CA ALA A 50 10.27 18.23 15.89
C ALA A 50 11.72 17.79 16.19
N GLY A 51 12.24 16.76 15.49
CA GLY A 51 13.63 16.32 15.59
C GLY A 51 14.61 17.37 15.08
N TYR A 52 14.37 17.93 13.91
CA TYR A 52 15.21 18.99 13.33
C TYR A 52 15.23 20.26 14.17
N ALA A 53 14.09 20.66 14.77
CA ALA A 53 14.00 21.86 15.62
C ALA A 53 14.95 21.83 16.82
N VAL A 54 15.31 20.64 17.31
CA VAL A 54 16.21 20.44 18.45
C VAL A 54 17.52 19.74 18.06
N TYR A 55 17.82 19.62 16.78
CA TYR A 55 19.00 18.95 16.21
C TYR A 55 19.14 17.48 16.62
N ASP A 56 18.01 16.80 16.92
CA ASP A 56 17.99 15.35 17.19
C ASP A 56 17.91 14.56 15.88
N PHE A 57 19.03 14.48 15.19
CA PHE A 57 19.13 13.74 13.91
C PHE A 57 18.91 12.23 14.07
N ASN A 58 19.13 11.69 15.28
CA ASN A 58 18.87 10.27 15.54
C ASN A 58 17.37 9.98 15.50
N LYS A 59 16.56 10.85 16.11
CA LYS A 59 15.09 10.80 16.02
C LYS A 59 14.62 10.89 14.56
N VAL A 60 15.17 11.84 13.80
CA VAL A 60 14.84 11.98 12.37
C VAL A 60 15.18 10.69 11.61
N TYR A 61 16.37 10.14 11.79
CA TYR A 61 16.80 8.91 11.14
C TYR A 61 15.86 7.74 11.46
N HIS A 62 15.52 7.51 12.72
CA HIS A 62 14.64 6.41 13.12
C HIS A 62 13.22 6.59 12.56
N ALA A 63 12.67 7.79 12.59
CA ALA A 63 11.36 8.09 12.02
C ALA A 63 11.32 7.77 10.51
N VAL A 64 12.28 8.29 9.75
CA VAL A 64 12.39 8.05 8.30
C VAL A 64 12.62 6.57 8.00
N TYR A 65 13.51 5.89 8.75
CA TYR A 65 13.78 4.47 8.55
C TYR A 65 12.52 3.62 8.78
N ASN A 66 11.82 3.83 9.89
CA ASN A 66 10.60 3.10 10.22
C ASN A 66 9.50 3.36 9.18
N PHE A 67 9.30 4.60 8.76
CA PHE A 67 8.37 4.93 7.69
C PHE A 67 8.69 4.16 6.40
N CYS A 68 9.94 4.23 5.93
CA CYS A 68 10.34 3.55 4.69
C CYS A 68 10.23 2.03 4.77
N VAL A 69 10.54 1.42 5.93
CA VAL A 69 10.55 -0.04 6.08
C VAL A 69 9.17 -0.57 6.44
N VAL A 70 8.55 -0.03 7.48
CA VAL A 70 7.32 -0.58 8.05
C VAL A 70 6.10 -0.10 7.27
N ALA A 71 5.90 1.22 7.19
CA ALA A 71 4.71 1.78 6.55
C ALA A 71 4.75 1.61 5.03
N MET A 72 5.90 1.89 4.39
CA MET A 72 5.99 1.83 2.93
C MET A 72 6.32 0.42 2.42
N SER A 73 7.55 -0.07 2.61
CA SER A 73 8.02 -1.28 1.93
C SER A 73 7.28 -2.56 2.35
N ASN A 74 6.98 -2.72 3.65
CA ASN A 74 6.33 -3.92 4.18
C ASN A 74 4.80 -3.87 4.13
N PHE A 75 4.23 -2.72 3.80
CA PHE A 75 2.78 -2.57 3.79
C PHE A 75 2.29 -1.85 2.54
N TYR A 76 2.27 -0.51 2.50
CA TYR A 76 1.61 0.26 1.45
C TYR A 76 2.08 -0.10 0.03
N LEU A 77 3.39 -0.09 -0.20
CA LEU A 77 3.96 -0.39 -1.52
C LEU A 77 3.77 -1.85 -1.94
N ASP A 78 3.64 -2.77 -0.99
CA ASP A 78 3.38 -4.18 -1.28
C ASP A 78 1.93 -4.42 -1.67
N VAL A 79 0.99 -3.85 -0.91
CA VAL A 79 -0.46 -3.94 -1.18
C VAL A 79 -0.83 -3.27 -2.52
N THR A 80 -0.23 -2.13 -2.85
CA THR A 80 -0.59 -1.37 -4.06
C THR A 80 -0.03 -1.95 -5.36
N LYS A 81 0.80 -3.00 -5.34
CA LYS A 81 1.39 -3.60 -6.55
C LYS A 81 0.35 -4.06 -7.56
N ASP A 82 -0.72 -4.71 -7.13
CA ASP A 82 -1.78 -5.16 -8.03
C ASP A 82 -2.39 -3.97 -8.77
N ARG A 83 -2.70 -2.91 -8.05
CA ARG A 83 -3.26 -1.68 -8.58
C ARG A 83 -2.30 -0.97 -9.55
N LEU A 84 -1.00 -0.94 -9.24
CA LEU A 84 0.00 -0.32 -10.11
C LEU A 84 0.24 -1.08 -11.42
N TYR A 85 0.23 -2.42 -11.37
CA TYR A 85 0.62 -3.26 -12.50
C TYR A 85 -0.56 -3.88 -13.24
N CYS A 86 -1.71 -4.04 -12.58
CA CYS A 86 -2.84 -4.79 -13.11
C CYS A 86 -4.11 -3.94 -13.29
N THR A 87 -4.04 -2.62 -13.11
CA THR A 87 -5.12 -1.68 -13.42
C THR A 87 -4.61 -0.51 -14.28
N ASN A 88 -5.54 0.32 -14.75
CA ASN A 88 -5.31 1.56 -15.49
C ASN A 88 -6.23 2.67 -14.94
N GLY A 89 -6.15 3.86 -15.55
CA GLY A 89 -7.04 5.00 -15.23
C GLY A 89 -6.91 5.46 -13.77
N VAL A 90 -8.04 5.94 -13.23
CA VAL A 90 -8.10 6.61 -11.92
C VAL A 90 -7.57 5.76 -10.76
N ALA A 91 -7.81 4.45 -10.75
CA ALA A 91 -7.35 3.58 -9.67
C ALA A 91 -5.81 3.53 -9.58
N ARG A 92 -5.12 3.46 -10.73
CA ARG A 92 -3.66 3.53 -10.81
C ARG A 92 -3.16 4.94 -10.48
N GLN A 93 -3.78 5.97 -11.07
CA GLN A 93 -3.42 7.37 -10.83
C GLN A 93 -3.57 7.77 -9.36
N ALA A 94 -4.55 7.24 -8.63
CA ALA A 94 -4.72 7.47 -7.20
C ALA A 94 -3.51 6.96 -6.40
N ALA A 95 -3.05 5.73 -6.67
CA ALA A 95 -1.83 5.22 -6.04
C ALA A 95 -0.59 6.04 -6.42
N GLN A 96 -0.44 6.41 -7.69
CA GLN A 96 0.67 7.24 -8.17
C GLN A 96 0.63 8.64 -7.54
N THR A 97 -0.55 9.25 -7.39
CA THR A 97 -0.75 10.55 -6.71
C THR A 97 -0.25 10.48 -5.26
N ALA A 98 -0.66 9.46 -4.50
CA ALA A 98 -0.22 9.29 -3.12
C ALA A 98 1.31 9.06 -3.06
N MET A 99 1.85 8.19 -3.91
CA MET A 99 3.29 7.92 -4.00
C MET A 99 4.09 9.18 -4.37
N TYR A 100 3.60 9.99 -5.29
CA TYR A 100 4.21 11.25 -5.68
C TYR A 100 4.29 12.21 -4.49
N LYS A 101 3.15 12.45 -3.81
CA LYS A 101 3.08 13.29 -2.61
C LYS A 101 4.04 12.80 -1.52
N ILE A 102 4.09 11.48 -1.30
CA ILE A 102 5.00 10.85 -0.33
C ILE A 102 6.46 11.07 -0.72
N LEU A 103 6.83 10.84 -1.98
CA LEU A 103 8.23 10.96 -2.40
C LEU A 103 8.72 12.40 -2.35
N VAL A 104 7.91 13.39 -2.78
CA VAL A 104 8.23 14.81 -2.69
C VAL A 104 8.53 15.21 -1.25
N ALA A 105 7.66 14.83 -0.31
CA ALA A 105 7.84 15.18 1.10
C ALA A 105 9.03 14.44 1.73
N LEU A 106 9.16 13.13 1.46
CA LEU A 106 10.25 12.31 1.97
C LEU A 106 11.61 12.85 1.50
N ASP A 107 11.72 13.23 0.23
CA ASP A 107 12.97 13.74 -0.33
C ASP A 107 13.39 15.06 0.31
N LYS A 108 12.45 15.98 0.52
CA LYS A 108 12.68 17.22 1.28
C LYS A 108 13.13 16.95 2.72
N ILE A 109 12.51 15.97 3.39
CA ILE A 109 12.86 15.58 4.76
C ILE A 109 14.29 15.05 4.86
N ILE A 110 14.73 14.22 3.92
CA ILE A 110 16.06 13.60 4.00
C ILE A 110 17.17 14.48 3.41
N ALA A 111 16.85 15.53 2.67
CA ALA A 111 17.82 16.41 2.01
C ALA A 111 18.90 16.98 2.94
N PRO A 112 18.62 17.41 4.17
CA PRO A 112 19.67 17.92 5.08
C PRO A 112 20.70 16.87 5.52
N ILE A 113 20.36 15.58 5.43
CA ILE A 113 21.23 14.47 5.89
C ILE A 113 21.83 13.72 4.69
N LEU A 114 21.03 13.46 3.67
CA LEU A 114 21.41 12.70 2.47
C LEU A 114 21.44 13.58 1.21
N CYS A 115 22.08 14.75 1.29
CA CYS A 115 21.99 15.82 0.31
C CYS A 115 22.26 15.39 -1.14
N PHE A 116 23.25 14.52 -1.39
CA PHE A 116 23.53 14.02 -2.74
C PHE A 116 22.50 13.02 -3.24
N THR A 117 22.03 12.13 -2.36
CA THR A 117 21.00 11.15 -2.71
C THR A 117 19.66 11.82 -2.95
N SER A 118 19.30 12.82 -2.13
CA SER A 118 18.10 13.62 -2.36
C SER A 118 18.16 14.39 -3.67
N GLN A 119 19.29 14.99 -4.02
CA GLN A 119 19.40 15.65 -5.30
C GLN A 119 19.27 14.67 -6.47
N GLU A 120 19.84 13.46 -6.35
CA GLU A 120 19.65 12.39 -7.36
C GLU A 120 18.18 12.01 -7.49
N ILE A 121 17.45 11.81 -6.37
CA ILE A 121 16.01 11.52 -6.38
C ILE A 121 15.24 12.67 -7.01
N TRP A 122 15.56 13.90 -6.59
CA TRP A 122 14.92 15.13 -7.07
C TRP A 122 15.07 15.30 -8.58
N ASP A 123 16.23 14.99 -9.15
CA ASP A 123 16.49 15.12 -10.58
C ASP A 123 15.62 14.17 -11.43
N PHE A 124 15.27 12.99 -10.89
CA PHE A 124 14.39 12.02 -11.55
C PHE A 124 12.91 12.18 -11.21
N LEU A 125 12.56 12.97 -10.20
CA LEU A 125 11.18 13.19 -9.81
C LEU A 125 10.44 14.01 -10.88
N PRO A 126 9.20 13.62 -11.30
CA PRO A 126 8.37 14.47 -12.14
C PRO A 126 8.13 15.84 -11.48
N LYS A 127 8.25 16.93 -12.24
CA LYS A 127 8.20 18.29 -11.70
C LYS A 127 6.85 18.94 -11.94
N THR A 128 6.38 19.68 -10.91
CA THR A 128 5.30 20.64 -11.07
C THR A 128 5.86 22.04 -11.28
N GLU A 129 5.03 22.94 -11.82
CA GLU A 129 5.40 24.35 -11.95
C GLU A 129 5.74 24.94 -10.58
N GLY A 130 6.80 25.74 -10.53
CA GLY A 130 7.26 26.40 -9.31
C GLY A 130 8.23 25.59 -8.44
N MET A 131 8.46 24.32 -8.71
CA MET A 131 9.49 23.54 -8.00
C MET A 131 10.90 24.03 -8.34
N ASN A 132 11.76 24.19 -7.32
CA ASN A 132 13.13 24.61 -7.49
C ASN A 132 13.96 23.52 -8.24
N LYS A 133 15.02 23.96 -8.92
CA LYS A 133 15.99 23.05 -9.55
C LYS A 133 16.67 22.14 -8.53
N TYR A 134 16.94 22.64 -7.34
CA TYR A 134 17.66 21.92 -6.29
C TYR A 134 16.73 21.70 -5.09
N VAL A 135 16.66 20.48 -4.57
CA VAL A 135 15.82 20.09 -3.44
C VAL A 135 16.13 20.91 -2.18
N VAL A 136 17.39 21.31 -1.99
CA VAL A 136 17.82 22.11 -0.82
C VAL A 136 17.25 23.52 -0.78
N PHE A 137 16.65 23.99 -1.86
CA PHE A 137 15.94 25.28 -1.91
C PHE A 137 14.44 25.15 -1.67
N GLU A 138 13.96 23.93 -1.49
CA GLU A 138 12.58 23.67 -1.12
C GLU A 138 12.35 23.84 0.39
N ASP A 139 11.18 24.36 0.73
CA ASP A 139 10.77 24.40 2.13
C ASP A 139 10.49 23.01 2.68
N MET A 140 10.76 22.79 3.97
CA MET A 140 10.36 21.58 4.68
C MET A 140 8.84 21.39 4.61
N PRO A 141 8.37 20.15 4.44
CA PRO A 141 6.94 19.88 4.40
C PRO A 141 6.27 20.29 5.71
N LYS A 142 5.06 20.84 5.59
CA LYS A 142 4.27 21.29 6.74
C LYS A 142 3.36 20.15 7.21
N ALA A 143 3.31 19.94 8.52
CA ALA A 143 2.38 19.02 9.16
C ALA A 143 0.92 19.52 9.08
N GLY A 144 -0.03 18.59 9.20
CA GLY A 144 -1.46 18.88 9.18
C GLY A 144 -2.08 18.88 7.78
N GLN A 145 -1.28 18.67 6.73
CA GLN A 145 -1.77 18.65 5.36
C GLN A 145 -2.54 17.37 5.05
N TYR A 146 -2.16 16.26 5.67
CA TYR A 146 -2.76 14.92 5.49
C TYR A 146 -3.20 14.31 6.81
N ALA A 147 -3.39 15.13 7.84
CA ALA A 147 -3.76 14.67 9.16
C ALA A 147 -5.09 13.89 9.12
N ALA A 148 -5.09 12.71 9.70
CA ALA A 148 -6.29 11.90 9.90
C ALA A 148 -6.79 12.03 11.33
N ASP A 149 -8.10 11.91 11.52
CA ASP A 149 -8.69 11.86 12.84
C ASP A 149 -8.37 10.54 13.57
N GLU A 150 -8.58 10.53 14.89
CA GLU A 150 -8.26 9.37 15.73
C GLU A 150 -9.14 8.15 15.40
N ALA A 151 -10.37 8.35 14.90
CA ALA A 151 -11.25 7.26 14.51
C ALA A 151 -10.71 6.54 13.27
N PHE A 152 -10.23 7.28 12.28
CA PHE A 152 -9.59 6.72 11.10
C PHE A 152 -8.30 5.95 11.46
N LYS A 153 -7.45 6.54 12.32
CA LYS A 153 -6.23 5.88 12.79
C LYS A 153 -6.53 4.60 13.55
N ALA A 154 -7.54 4.61 14.44
CA ALA A 154 -7.97 3.43 15.19
C ALA A 154 -8.53 2.34 14.27
N LYS A 155 -9.36 2.70 13.27
CA LYS A 155 -9.86 1.78 12.24
C LYS A 155 -8.69 1.07 11.54
N TRP A 156 -7.72 1.83 11.05
CA TRP A 156 -6.59 1.26 10.32
C TRP A 156 -5.65 0.43 11.19
N ALA A 157 -5.49 0.79 12.47
CA ALA A 157 -4.76 -0.04 13.42
C ALA A 157 -5.42 -1.43 13.58
N GLN A 158 -6.76 -1.50 13.63
CA GLN A 158 -7.49 -2.77 13.69
C GLN A 158 -7.36 -3.57 12.38
N LEU A 159 -7.49 -2.92 11.21
CA LEU A 159 -7.31 -3.57 9.91
C LEU A 159 -5.91 -4.18 9.74
N ILE A 160 -4.88 -3.45 10.18
CA ILE A 160 -3.50 -3.96 10.17
C ILE A 160 -3.35 -5.14 11.13
N ALA A 161 -3.97 -5.10 12.32
CA ALA A 161 -3.95 -6.22 13.25
C ALA A 161 -4.62 -7.47 12.66
N VAL A 162 -5.77 -7.33 11.99
CA VAL A 162 -6.41 -8.44 11.26
C VAL A 162 -5.49 -8.99 10.16
N ARG A 163 -4.88 -8.11 9.36
CA ARG A 163 -3.93 -8.52 8.33
C ARG A 163 -2.75 -9.31 8.90
N ASP A 164 -2.23 -8.92 10.04
CA ASP A 164 -1.11 -9.63 10.68
C ASP A 164 -1.51 -11.02 11.15
N GLU A 165 -2.75 -11.22 11.61
CA GLU A 165 -3.27 -12.56 11.92
C GLU A 165 -3.45 -13.41 10.64
N VAL A 166 -3.98 -12.83 9.57
CA VAL A 166 -4.05 -13.51 8.25
C VAL A 166 -2.66 -13.94 7.79
N LYS A 167 -1.64 -13.09 7.91
CA LYS A 167 -0.26 -13.45 7.53
C LYS A 167 0.28 -14.66 8.31
N LYS A 168 -0.03 -14.78 9.60
CA LYS A 168 0.37 -15.94 10.41
C LYS A 168 -0.23 -17.24 9.87
N VAL A 169 -1.53 -17.22 9.53
CA VAL A 169 -2.22 -18.39 8.96
C VAL A 169 -1.69 -18.73 7.56
N LEU A 170 -1.38 -17.73 6.74
CA LEU A 170 -0.76 -17.93 5.44
C LEU A 170 0.66 -18.52 5.54
N GLU A 171 1.46 -18.11 6.55
CA GLU A 171 2.76 -18.72 6.81
C GLU A 171 2.63 -20.19 7.23
N GLN A 172 1.64 -20.52 8.08
CA GLN A 172 1.34 -21.90 8.43
C GLN A 172 0.93 -22.72 7.21
N ALA A 173 0.01 -22.20 6.38
CA ALA A 173 -0.43 -22.87 5.16
C ALA A 173 0.74 -23.13 4.16
N ARG A 174 1.74 -22.22 4.10
CA ARG A 174 2.97 -22.44 3.34
C ARG A 174 3.84 -23.54 3.94
N ALA A 175 4.00 -23.55 5.26
CA ALA A 175 4.78 -24.60 5.95
C ALA A 175 4.15 -25.98 5.73
N GLU A 176 2.84 -26.07 5.71
CA GLU A 176 2.04 -27.29 5.41
C GLU A 176 1.97 -27.61 3.92
N LYS A 177 2.50 -26.74 3.05
CA LYS A 177 2.47 -26.85 1.59
C LYS A 177 1.05 -26.88 0.98
N THR A 178 0.08 -26.32 1.67
CA THR A 178 -1.28 -26.10 1.14
C THR A 178 -1.27 -25.02 0.08
N ILE A 179 -0.39 -24.02 0.23
CA ILE A 179 -0.12 -22.95 -0.74
C ILE A 179 1.39 -22.77 -0.91
N GLY A 180 1.84 -22.27 -2.07
CA GLY A 180 3.22 -21.85 -2.31
C GLY A 180 3.41 -20.34 -2.10
N ALA A 181 2.44 -19.53 -2.51
CA ALA A 181 2.46 -18.06 -2.40
C ALA A 181 1.13 -17.55 -1.84
N SER A 182 1.14 -16.33 -1.25
CA SER A 182 -0.07 -15.72 -0.68
C SER A 182 -1.19 -15.57 -1.72
N LEU A 183 -0.85 -15.23 -2.97
CA LEU A 183 -1.83 -15.09 -4.06
C LEU A 183 -2.44 -16.42 -4.53
N GLU A 184 -2.00 -17.57 -3.99
CA GLU A 184 -2.64 -18.87 -4.20
C GLU A 184 -3.74 -19.14 -3.16
N ALA A 185 -3.90 -18.26 -2.17
CA ALA A 185 -4.84 -18.48 -1.09
C ALA A 185 -6.22 -17.84 -1.35
N ALA A 186 -7.24 -18.56 -0.88
CA ALA A 186 -8.53 -18.03 -0.48
C ALA A 186 -8.57 -18.00 1.05
N VAL A 187 -8.96 -16.88 1.64
CA VAL A 187 -9.03 -16.68 3.08
C VAL A 187 -10.48 -16.49 3.50
N THR A 188 -10.93 -17.26 4.50
CA THR A 188 -12.22 -17.07 5.16
C THR A 188 -11.98 -16.44 6.54
N LEU A 189 -12.63 -15.31 6.79
CA LEU A 189 -12.57 -14.57 8.05
C LEU A 189 -13.88 -14.79 8.80
N TYR A 190 -13.82 -15.53 9.90
CA TYR A 190 -14.95 -15.76 10.81
C TYR A 190 -14.97 -14.64 11.82
N CYS A 191 -16.08 -13.90 11.85
CA CYS A 191 -16.14 -12.62 12.53
C CYS A 191 -17.31 -12.54 13.51
N ASN A 192 -17.09 -11.95 14.69
CA ASN A 192 -18.18 -11.38 15.46
C ASN A 192 -18.74 -10.13 14.74
N ASP A 193 -19.83 -9.57 15.22
CA ASP A 193 -20.49 -8.43 14.57
C ASP A 193 -19.55 -7.22 14.42
N ALA A 194 -18.76 -6.88 15.44
CA ALA A 194 -17.87 -5.72 15.41
C ALA A 194 -16.74 -5.86 14.37
N VAL A 195 -16.11 -7.04 14.30
CA VAL A 195 -15.06 -7.33 13.30
C VAL A 195 -15.67 -7.41 11.90
N TYR A 196 -16.85 -8.00 11.77
CA TYR A 196 -17.56 -8.06 10.50
C TYR A 196 -17.86 -6.67 9.95
N ASP A 197 -18.41 -5.77 10.77
CA ASP A 197 -18.77 -4.41 10.37
C ASP A 197 -17.49 -3.60 9.98
N LEU A 198 -16.40 -3.78 10.72
CA LEU A 198 -15.11 -3.19 10.39
C LEU A 198 -14.64 -3.63 9.00
N LEU A 199 -14.60 -4.93 8.73
CA LEU A 199 -14.07 -5.48 7.48
C LEU A 199 -15.01 -5.20 6.30
N ASN A 200 -16.33 -5.27 6.51
CA ASN A 200 -17.33 -4.97 5.49
C ASN A 200 -17.42 -3.48 5.13
N SER A 201 -16.73 -2.60 5.88
CA SER A 201 -16.59 -1.17 5.54
C SER A 201 -15.59 -0.92 4.40
N ILE A 202 -14.88 -1.95 3.96
CA ILE A 202 -13.94 -1.90 2.83
C ILE A 202 -14.50 -2.78 1.70
N PRO A 203 -14.44 -2.34 0.43
CA PRO A 203 -14.81 -3.18 -0.70
C PRO A 203 -14.05 -4.52 -0.69
N MET A 204 -14.71 -5.61 -1.06
CA MET A 204 -14.18 -6.96 -0.89
C MET A 204 -12.91 -7.22 -1.72
N ASP A 205 -12.81 -6.61 -2.88
CA ASP A 205 -11.63 -6.65 -3.75
C ASP A 205 -10.45 -5.89 -3.13
N GLU A 206 -10.69 -4.70 -2.54
CA GLU A 206 -9.68 -3.96 -1.79
C GLU A 206 -9.23 -4.71 -0.52
N LEU A 207 -10.16 -5.42 0.13
CA LEU A 207 -9.84 -6.26 1.28
C LEU A 207 -8.95 -7.45 0.88
N ALA A 208 -9.23 -8.09 -0.26
CA ALA A 208 -8.37 -9.13 -0.80
C ALA A 208 -6.98 -8.61 -1.18
N ASP A 209 -6.89 -7.41 -1.75
CA ASP A 209 -5.63 -6.73 -2.03
C ASP A 209 -4.87 -6.40 -0.74
N LEU A 210 -5.56 -5.90 0.29
CA LEU A 210 -5.00 -5.61 1.60
C LEU A 210 -4.35 -6.85 2.24
N MET A 211 -4.97 -8.02 2.08
CA MET A 211 -4.44 -9.30 2.57
C MET A 211 -3.43 -9.94 1.61
N ILE A 212 -3.32 -9.43 0.37
CA ILE A 212 -2.49 -9.99 -0.72
C ILE A 212 -2.85 -11.46 -1.00
N VAL A 213 -4.13 -11.71 -1.20
CA VAL A 213 -4.69 -13.03 -1.52
C VAL A 213 -5.60 -12.98 -2.74
N SER A 214 -5.94 -14.13 -3.33
CA SER A 214 -6.86 -14.17 -4.47
C SER A 214 -8.30 -13.86 -4.07
N HIS A 215 -8.75 -14.41 -2.94
CA HIS A 215 -10.12 -14.26 -2.46
C HIS A 215 -10.17 -14.06 -0.96
N VAL A 216 -11.13 -13.25 -0.51
CA VAL A 216 -11.51 -13.12 0.90
C VAL A 216 -13.01 -13.36 1.02
N GLU A 217 -13.42 -14.11 2.03
CA GLU A 217 -14.82 -14.31 2.40
C GLU A 217 -15.00 -13.91 3.86
N LEU A 218 -16.07 -13.17 4.15
CA LEU A 218 -16.48 -12.81 5.51
C LEU A 218 -17.65 -13.68 5.94
N VAL A 219 -17.49 -14.37 7.07
CA VAL A 219 -18.51 -15.24 7.65
C VAL A 219 -18.80 -14.78 9.08
N LYS A 220 -20.07 -14.51 9.40
CA LYS A 220 -20.48 -14.24 10.79
C LYS A 220 -20.51 -15.53 11.58
N GLY A 221 -19.82 -15.56 12.71
CA GLY A 221 -19.76 -16.70 13.61
C GLY A 221 -18.35 -17.13 13.96
N GLU A 222 -18.24 -18.31 14.59
CA GLU A 222 -16.98 -18.89 15.00
C GLU A 222 -16.46 -19.89 13.96
N GLY A 223 -15.15 -19.96 13.77
CA GLY A 223 -14.48 -20.90 12.85
C GLY A 223 -13.02 -20.57 12.65
N GLY A 224 -12.32 -21.40 11.87
CA GLY A 224 -10.92 -21.19 11.57
C GLY A 224 -9.97 -21.31 12.76
N SER A 225 -8.74 -20.86 12.59
CA SER A 225 -7.74 -20.76 13.65
C SER A 225 -8.01 -19.53 14.50
N ALA A 226 -7.88 -19.68 15.83
CA ALA A 226 -8.01 -18.56 16.75
C ALA A 226 -6.92 -17.52 16.50
N SER A 227 -7.28 -16.25 16.62
CA SER A 227 -6.39 -15.11 16.45
C SER A 227 -6.22 -14.31 17.74
N ALA A 228 -5.23 -13.43 17.77
CA ALA A 228 -5.06 -12.47 18.87
C ALA A 228 -6.08 -11.32 18.81
N VAL A 229 -6.78 -11.13 17.70
CA VAL A 229 -7.88 -10.19 17.54
C VAL A 229 -9.14 -10.85 18.06
N GLU A 230 -9.75 -10.27 19.11
CA GLU A 230 -10.96 -10.80 19.73
C GLU A 230 -12.12 -10.84 18.71
N GLY A 231 -12.79 -11.98 18.63
CA GLY A 231 -13.92 -12.18 17.70
C GLY A 231 -13.51 -12.43 16.25
N LEU A 232 -12.23 -12.72 15.98
CA LEU A 232 -11.73 -13.10 14.68
C LEU A 232 -11.21 -14.54 14.69
N GLY A 233 -11.65 -15.35 13.73
CA GLY A 233 -11.01 -16.61 13.36
C GLY A 233 -10.61 -16.57 11.89
N VAL A 234 -9.52 -17.23 11.52
CA VAL A 234 -8.95 -17.20 10.17
C VAL A 234 -8.75 -18.58 9.64
N ALA A 235 -9.24 -18.84 8.43
CA ALA A 235 -8.91 -20.06 7.68
C ALA A 235 -8.32 -19.71 6.32
N ALA A 236 -7.37 -20.49 5.85
CA ALA A 236 -6.79 -20.36 4.52
C ALA A 236 -6.87 -21.69 3.79
N ALA A 237 -7.23 -21.63 2.51
CA ALA A 237 -7.24 -22.77 1.60
C ALA A 237 -6.62 -22.34 0.26
N HIS A 238 -6.30 -23.31 -0.60
CA HIS A 238 -5.92 -22.97 -1.98
C HIS A 238 -7.13 -22.38 -2.72
N ALA A 239 -6.93 -21.26 -3.41
CA ALA A 239 -7.98 -20.59 -4.17
C ALA A 239 -8.44 -21.44 -5.35
N VAL A 240 -9.73 -21.35 -5.68
CA VAL A 240 -10.35 -22.06 -6.81
C VAL A 240 -10.02 -21.33 -8.12
N GLY A 241 -9.99 -22.10 -9.22
CA GLY A 241 -9.72 -21.59 -10.56
C GLY A 241 -8.25 -21.79 -10.98
N GLU A 242 -7.84 -21.05 -12.01
CA GLU A 242 -6.49 -21.08 -12.56
C GLU A 242 -5.75 -19.78 -12.29
N LYS A 243 -4.41 -19.82 -12.35
CA LYS A 243 -3.57 -18.68 -12.10
C LYS A 243 -3.54 -17.72 -13.31
N CYS A 244 -3.89 -16.47 -13.10
CA CYS A 244 -3.73 -15.43 -14.11
C CYS A 244 -2.24 -15.09 -14.30
N GLU A 245 -1.73 -15.13 -15.55
CA GLU A 245 -0.32 -14.85 -15.83
C GLU A 245 0.09 -13.40 -15.58
N ARG A 246 -0.87 -12.46 -15.52
CA ARG A 246 -0.60 -11.03 -15.30
C ARG A 246 -0.67 -10.64 -13.82
N CYS A 247 -1.80 -10.87 -13.14
CA CYS A 247 -1.96 -10.46 -11.75
C CYS A 247 -1.57 -11.53 -10.74
N TRP A 248 -1.36 -12.77 -11.20
CA TRP A 248 -0.99 -13.95 -10.42
C TRP A 248 -2.05 -14.42 -9.41
N LYS A 249 -3.22 -13.77 -9.37
CA LYS A 249 -4.37 -14.24 -8.60
C LYS A 249 -5.01 -15.43 -9.32
N TYR A 250 -5.62 -16.31 -8.56
CA TYR A 250 -6.44 -17.42 -9.07
C TYR A 250 -7.85 -16.91 -9.36
N SER A 251 -8.42 -17.35 -10.49
CA SER A 251 -9.75 -16.95 -10.93
C SER A 251 -10.38 -18.04 -11.80
N ASP A 252 -11.69 -18.18 -11.67
CA ASP A 252 -12.54 -19.03 -12.51
C ASP A 252 -12.82 -18.41 -13.89
N THR A 253 -12.46 -17.14 -14.08
CA THR A 253 -12.64 -16.43 -15.36
C THR A 253 -11.48 -16.62 -16.33
N ILE A 254 -10.45 -17.39 -16.00
CA ILE A 254 -9.37 -17.72 -16.94
C ILE A 254 -9.95 -18.49 -18.13
N GLY A 255 -9.53 -18.14 -19.34
CA GLY A 255 -10.04 -18.73 -20.57
C GLY A 255 -11.39 -18.17 -21.08
N SER A 256 -12.04 -17.25 -20.33
CA SER A 256 -13.28 -16.63 -20.76
C SER A 256 -13.11 -15.65 -21.92
N HIS A 257 -11.89 -15.16 -22.15
CA HIS A 257 -11.57 -14.17 -23.19
C HIS A 257 -10.69 -14.81 -24.28
N SER A 258 -11.23 -14.97 -25.49
CA SER A 258 -10.57 -15.71 -26.58
C SER A 258 -9.24 -15.11 -27.04
N ALA A 259 -9.09 -13.75 -27.00
CA ALA A 259 -7.83 -13.07 -27.33
C ALA A 259 -6.77 -13.17 -26.23
N HIS A 260 -7.18 -13.42 -24.99
CA HIS A 260 -6.30 -13.47 -23.81
C HIS A 260 -6.63 -14.71 -22.93
N PRO A 261 -6.44 -15.93 -23.41
CA PRO A 261 -6.91 -17.15 -22.76
C PRO A 261 -6.21 -17.46 -21.42
N THR A 262 -5.05 -16.84 -21.14
CA THR A 262 -4.28 -17.02 -19.87
C THR A 262 -4.52 -15.91 -18.86
N LEU A 263 -5.37 -14.92 -19.19
CA LEU A 263 -5.69 -13.81 -18.32
C LEU A 263 -7.09 -13.93 -17.70
N CYS A 264 -7.26 -13.47 -16.48
CA CYS A 264 -8.58 -13.29 -15.90
C CYS A 264 -9.33 -12.14 -16.60
N ALA A 265 -10.66 -12.13 -16.51
CA ALA A 265 -11.51 -11.14 -17.19
C ALA A 265 -11.09 -9.69 -16.89
N ARG A 266 -10.73 -9.38 -15.64
CA ARG A 266 -10.21 -8.05 -15.24
C ARG A 266 -8.93 -7.69 -16.00
N CYS A 267 -7.95 -8.60 -16.03
CA CYS A 267 -6.68 -8.32 -16.70
C CYS A 267 -6.82 -8.25 -18.21
N ALA A 268 -7.71 -9.04 -18.81
CA ALA A 268 -8.02 -8.97 -20.24
C ALA A 268 -8.60 -7.59 -20.60
N SER A 269 -9.60 -7.09 -19.84
CA SER A 269 -10.18 -5.76 -20.09
C SER A 269 -9.18 -4.61 -19.96
N VAL A 270 -8.20 -4.71 -19.05
CA VAL A 270 -7.14 -3.69 -18.89
C VAL A 270 -6.13 -3.70 -20.04
N VAL A 271 -5.89 -4.86 -20.66
CA VAL A 271 -4.96 -4.97 -21.82
C VAL A 271 -5.59 -4.43 -23.09
N GLU A 272 -6.93 -4.49 -23.20
CA GLU A 272 -7.68 -4.02 -24.37
C GLU A 272 -8.05 -2.53 -24.30
N ALA A 273 -7.97 -1.89 -23.13
CA ALA A 273 -8.24 -0.47 -22.91
C ALA A 273 -7.04 0.41 -23.24
#